data_1d5c7af9e77ba254a424e614343c52fd
#
_entry.id   1d5c7af9e77ba254a424e614343c52fd
#
_cell.length_a   1.000
_cell.length_b   1.000
_cell.length_c   1.000
_cell.angle_alpha   90.00
_cell.angle_beta   90.00
_cell.angle_gamma   90.00
#
_symmetry.space_group_name_H-M   'P 1'
#
loop_
_entity.id
_entity.type
_entity.pdbx_description
1 polymer ?
#
loop_
_entity_poly.entity_id
_entity_poly.type
_entity_poly.pdbx_seq_one_letter_code
_entity_poly.pdbx_strand_id
1 'polypeptide(L)'
;MPIRSMTGFAQIKGELTSQTEASASPAPTALAAVQGNGHLAFSLSLKSVNHRFLDLHFRLPSGSDSLEMQLRRVLKEKIARGHVEVTLSLERGNNETFALNRPLVSAYIAAFRAAAGEFSVPSEPDLNTILRIPGALDSARDPENGAIESAVMAKAGEVLDRLNQMREQEGRSIERELRQRMLHLGEAVKIVQTHRRTVLQSYAERLQTRLQELLGATTDRERVLQEAALLVDRSDIQEEIVRLENHVQHFLGLLDENGEVGKKLDFLLQEMNREANTLLSKTSGLAGEALKITEAGLAMKAEIEKSREQVQNLE
;
A
#
# COMPACT_ATOMS: atom_id res chain seq x y z
N MET A 1 -8.66 -0.38 17.38
CA MET A 1 -7.46 -0.90 16.68
C MET A 1 -6.61 0.30 16.33
N PRO A 2 -5.28 0.23 16.41
CA PRO A 2 -4.44 1.36 16.00
C PRO A 2 -4.66 1.69 14.52
N ILE A 3 -4.49 2.95 14.15
CA ILE A 3 -4.52 3.41 12.76
C ILE A 3 -3.41 2.68 11.98
N ARG A 4 -3.76 2.13 10.83
CA ARG A 4 -2.84 1.37 9.97
C ARG A 4 -2.71 2.04 8.61
N SER A 5 -1.51 1.98 8.02
CA SER A 5 -1.33 2.26 6.61
C SER A 5 -1.86 1.11 5.74
N MET A 6 -2.38 1.42 4.56
CA MET A 6 -2.73 0.40 3.57
C MET A 6 -1.49 -0.14 2.82
N THR A 7 -0.36 0.57 2.88
CA THR A 7 0.89 0.15 2.27
C THR A 7 1.73 -0.65 3.25
N GLY A 8 2.47 -1.62 2.74
CA GLY A 8 3.37 -2.42 3.56
C GLY A 8 4.05 -3.52 2.75
N PHE A 9 5.18 -3.99 3.27
CA PHE A 9 5.93 -5.10 2.72
C PHE A 9 6.47 -5.98 3.84
N ALA A 10 6.31 -7.29 3.69
CA ALA A 10 6.93 -8.26 4.59
C ALA A 10 7.48 -9.44 3.79
N GLN A 11 8.60 -9.98 4.22
CA GLN A 11 9.23 -11.14 3.64
C GLN A 11 9.77 -12.03 4.75
N ILE A 12 9.61 -13.32 4.56
CA ILE A 12 10.24 -14.35 5.40
C ILE A 12 10.91 -15.38 4.53
N LYS A 13 11.95 -16.01 5.08
CA LYS A 13 12.60 -17.17 4.49
C LYS A 13 12.36 -18.39 5.36
N GLY A 14 12.21 -19.53 4.72
CA GLY A 14 12.12 -20.81 5.38
C GLY A 14 12.97 -21.84 4.65
N GLU A 15 13.35 -22.89 5.35
CA GLU A 15 14.13 -23.99 4.80
C GLU A 15 13.33 -25.28 4.97
N LEU A 16 13.36 -26.12 3.94
CA LEU A 16 12.86 -27.49 3.98
C LEU A 16 14.06 -28.41 4.12
N THR A 17 14.22 -29.00 5.29
CA THR A 17 15.15 -30.13 5.49
C THR A 17 14.40 -31.42 5.16
N SER A 18 14.79 -32.11 4.11
CA SER A 18 14.31 -33.47 3.86
C SER A 18 14.87 -34.36 4.95
N GLN A 19 14.11 -34.63 6.01
CA GLN A 19 14.38 -35.75 6.90
C GLN A 19 13.97 -37.03 6.15
N THR A 20 14.93 -37.67 5.49
CA THR A 20 14.75 -39.05 5.08
C THR A 20 14.89 -39.88 6.35
N GLU A 21 13.78 -40.31 6.94
CA GLU A 21 13.82 -41.38 7.95
C GLU A 21 14.49 -42.60 7.33
N ALA A 22 15.71 -42.87 7.77
CA ALA A 22 16.41 -44.09 7.46
C ALA A 22 15.71 -45.26 8.17
N SER A 23 14.75 -45.90 7.49
CA SER A 23 14.30 -47.24 7.88
C SER A 23 15.48 -48.19 7.63
N ALA A 24 16.14 -48.58 8.71
CA ALA A 24 17.22 -49.53 8.73
C ALA A 24 16.76 -50.90 8.22
N SER A 25 17.29 -51.31 7.07
CA SER A 25 17.43 -52.73 6.74
C SER A 25 18.80 -52.94 6.08
N PRO A 26 19.63 -53.79 6.59
CA PRO A 26 21.01 -53.96 6.10
C PRO A 26 21.03 -54.99 4.96
N ALA A 27 21.38 -54.56 3.75
CA ALA A 27 21.91 -55.47 2.75
C ALA A 27 23.13 -54.79 2.06
N PRO A 28 24.26 -55.49 1.94
CA PRO A 28 25.49 -54.87 1.48
C PRO A 28 25.58 -54.96 -0.04
N THR A 29 25.93 -53.90 -0.71
CA THR A 29 26.88 -53.88 -1.82
C THR A 29 26.77 -52.59 -2.64
N ALA A 30 27.87 -51.84 -2.61
CA ALA A 30 28.45 -51.04 -3.69
C ALA A 30 27.79 -49.68 -4.04
N LEU A 31 28.67 -48.70 -3.97
CA LEU A 31 28.59 -47.34 -4.48
C LEU A 31 27.71 -46.42 -3.65
N ALA A 32 28.38 -45.72 -2.73
CA ALA A 32 27.85 -44.58 -1.99
C ALA A 32 27.17 -43.59 -2.97
N ALA A 33 25.87 -43.63 -3.00
CA ALA A 33 25.10 -42.50 -3.51
C ALA A 33 25.50 -41.30 -2.64
N VAL A 34 26.13 -40.30 -3.23
CA VAL A 34 26.34 -39.00 -2.60
C VAL A 34 24.92 -38.48 -2.30
N GLN A 35 24.49 -38.67 -1.07
CA GLN A 35 23.24 -38.05 -0.56
C GLN A 35 23.52 -36.58 -0.45
N GLY A 36 23.25 -35.84 -1.51
CA GLY A 36 23.19 -34.42 -1.46
C GLY A 36 21.97 -34.05 -0.58
N ASN A 37 22.22 -33.53 0.61
CA ASN A 37 21.18 -32.85 1.40
C ASN A 37 20.66 -31.69 0.55
N GLY A 38 19.59 -31.91 -0.19
CA GLY A 38 18.91 -30.88 -0.95
C GLY A 38 18.24 -29.90 0.03
N HIS A 39 18.97 -28.88 0.42
CA HIS A 39 18.34 -27.75 1.13
C HIS A 39 17.49 -26.98 0.13
N LEU A 40 16.18 -27.09 0.23
CA LEU A 40 15.26 -26.22 -0.46
C LEU A 40 14.91 -25.06 0.46
N ALA A 41 15.32 -23.86 0.10
CA ALA A 41 14.88 -22.65 0.78
C ALA A 41 13.70 -22.04 0.03
N PHE A 42 12.76 -21.47 0.75
CA PHE A 42 11.70 -20.69 0.16
C PHE A 42 11.66 -19.29 0.75
N SER A 43 11.17 -18.36 -0.05
CA SER A 43 10.93 -16.98 0.36
C SER A 43 9.47 -16.63 0.09
N LEU A 44 8.72 -16.33 1.15
CA LEU A 44 7.34 -15.85 1.06
C LEU A 44 7.32 -14.34 1.32
N SER A 45 6.82 -13.57 0.36
CA SER A 45 6.68 -12.12 0.49
C SER A 45 5.23 -11.68 0.29
N LEU A 46 4.82 -10.70 1.08
CA LEU A 46 3.53 -10.00 1.00
C LEU A 46 3.79 -8.52 0.75
N LYS A 47 3.19 -7.97 -0.29
CA LYS A 47 3.22 -6.54 -0.60
C LYS A 47 1.78 -6.03 -0.63
N SER A 48 1.46 -5.07 0.22
CA SER A 48 0.16 -4.40 0.26
C SER A 48 0.28 -2.99 -0.29
N VAL A 49 -0.68 -2.58 -1.14
CA VAL A 49 -0.81 -1.22 -1.63
C VAL A 49 -2.26 -0.76 -1.50
N ASN A 50 -2.46 0.56 -1.49
CA ASN A 50 -3.78 1.14 -1.36
C ASN A 50 -4.71 0.67 -2.48
N HIS A 51 -5.86 0.12 -2.10
CA HIS A 51 -6.94 -0.25 -3.02
C HIS A 51 -8.28 -0.20 -2.30
N ARG A 52 -9.35 0.15 -3.06
CA ARG A 52 -10.70 0.34 -2.49
C ARG A 52 -11.29 -0.94 -1.90
N PHE A 53 -11.01 -2.08 -2.49
CA PHE A 53 -11.49 -3.40 -2.10
C PHE A 53 -10.31 -4.31 -1.78
N LEU A 54 -10.56 -5.45 -1.12
CA LEU A 54 -9.55 -6.48 -0.98
C LEU A 54 -9.37 -7.20 -2.32
N ASP A 55 -8.20 -7.04 -2.91
CA ASP A 55 -7.77 -7.72 -4.12
C ASP A 55 -6.49 -8.52 -3.83
N LEU A 56 -6.55 -9.84 -4.04
CA LEU A 56 -5.47 -10.76 -3.73
C LEU A 56 -4.88 -11.32 -5.02
N HIS A 57 -3.64 -11.00 -5.29
CA HIS A 57 -2.88 -11.48 -6.42
C HIS A 57 -1.78 -12.44 -5.97
N PHE A 58 -1.74 -13.65 -6.57
CA PHE A 58 -0.80 -14.68 -6.18
C PHE A 58 0.19 -14.96 -7.31
N ARG A 59 1.47 -14.98 -6.97
CA ARG A 59 2.57 -15.44 -7.82
C ARG A 59 3.21 -16.65 -7.16
N LEU A 60 2.67 -17.81 -7.46
CA LEU A 60 3.08 -19.10 -6.90
C LEU A 60 3.65 -19.99 -8.01
N PRO A 61 4.50 -20.97 -7.66
CA PRO A 61 4.93 -22.00 -8.58
C PRO A 61 3.75 -22.81 -9.15
N SER A 62 3.91 -23.39 -10.34
CA SER A 62 2.89 -24.22 -10.98
C SER A 62 2.46 -25.37 -10.07
N GLY A 63 1.16 -25.68 -10.03
CA GLY A 63 0.62 -26.79 -9.22
C GLY A 63 0.42 -26.45 -7.74
N SER A 64 0.43 -25.17 -7.35
CA SER A 64 0.21 -24.71 -5.96
C SER A 64 -1.23 -24.24 -5.70
N ASP A 65 -2.21 -24.75 -6.42
CA ASP A 65 -3.62 -24.29 -6.33
C ASP A 65 -4.21 -24.50 -4.93
N SER A 66 -3.86 -25.62 -4.27
CA SER A 66 -4.26 -25.93 -2.89
C SER A 66 -3.71 -24.87 -1.92
N LEU A 67 -2.42 -24.54 -2.04
CA LEU A 67 -1.76 -23.53 -1.23
C LEU A 67 -2.39 -22.14 -1.45
N GLU A 68 -2.71 -21.78 -2.70
CA GLU A 68 -3.38 -20.52 -3.00
C GLU A 68 -4.70 -20.39 -2.26
N MET A 69 -5.54 -21.43 -2.29
CA MET A 69 -6.83 -21.42 -1.60
C MET A 69 -6.67 -21.24 -0.09
N GLN A 70 -5.69 -21.93 0.52
CA GLN A 70 -5.41 -21.81 1.96
C GLN A 70 -4.91 -20.42 2.33
N LEU A 71 -3.94 -19.88 1.60
CA LEU A 71 -3.41 -18.52 1.81
C LEU A 71 -4.51 -17.47 1.61
N ARG A 72 -5.34 -17.62 0.59
CA ARG A 72 -6.46 -16.71 0.31
C ARG A 72 -7.44 -16.67 1.48
N ARG A 73 -7.71 -17.79 2.13
CA ARG A 73 -8.57 -17.84 3.31
C ARG A 73 -7.97 -17.10 4.48
N VAL A 74 -6.71 -17.37 4.82
CA VAL A 74 -6.00 -16.74 5.94
C VAL A 74 -5.87 -15.22 5.74
N LEU A 75 -5.58 -14.78 4.50
CA LEU A 75 -5.46 -13.36 4.18
C LEU A 75 -6.80 -12.62 4.31
N LYS A 76 -7.91 -13.21 3.84
CA LYS A 76 -9.25 -12.62 3.98
C LYS A 76 -9.71 -12.43 5.43
N GLU A 77 -9.24 -13.27 6.35
CA GLU A 77 -9.55 -13.16 7.77
C GLU A 77 -8.77 -12.02 8.47
N LYS A 78 -7.60 -11.65 7.94
CA LYS A 78 -6.65 -10.73 8.59
C LYS A 78 -6.55 -9.36 7.92
N ILE A 79 -6.97 -9.22 6.66
CA ILE A 79 -6.86 -7.99 5.88
C ILE A 79 -8.25 -7.64 5.35
N ALA A 80 -8.73 -6.43 5.69
CA ALA A 80 -10.06 -5.97 5.30
C ALA A 80 -10.10 -5.41 3.88
N ARG A 81 -9.05 -4.67 3.44
CA ARG A 81 -8.96 -4.04 2.12
C ARG A 81 -7.50 -3.84 1.69
N GLY A 82 -7.30 -3.48 0.43
CA GLY A 82 -5.98 -3.27 -0.19
C GLY A 82 -5.73 -4.27 -1.32
N HIS A 83 -4.83 -3.93 -2.22
CA HIS A 83 -4.30 -4.87 -3.19
C HIS A 83 -3.07 -5.55 -2.57
N VAL A 84 -3.16 -6.86 -2.36
CA VAL A 84 -2.10 -7.66 -1.72
C VAL A 84 -1.53 -8.63 -2.73
N GLU A 85 -0.27 -8.45 -3.06
CA GLU A 85 0.51 -9.35 -3.89
C GLU A 85 1.27 -10.34 -2.99
N VAL A 86 1.04 -11.63 -3.22
CA VAL A 86 1.67 -12.75 -2.52
C VAL A 86 2.64 -13.43 -3.46
N THR A 87 3.92 -13.42 -3.16
CA THR A 87 4.94 -14.06 -3.99
C THR A 87 5.66 -15.13 -3.21
N LEU A 88 5.68 -16.35 -3.75
CA LEU A 88 6.46 -17.47 -3.26
C LEU A 88 7.57 -17.78 -4.24
N SER A 89 8.81 -17.66 -3.79
CA SER A 89 10.01 -18.05 -4.55
C SER A 89 10.67 -19.23 -3.89
N LEU A 90 11.04 -20.22 -4.68
CA LEU A 90 11.79 -21.39 -4.24
C LEU A 90 13.25 -21.20 -4.66
N GLU A 91 14.17 -21.19 -3.69
CA GLU A 91 15.60 -21.14 -3.92
C GLU A 91 16.15 -22.57 -3.75
N ARG A 92 16.60 -23.18 -4.84
CA ARG A 92 17.30 -24.46 -4.78
C ARG A 92 18.78 -24.19 -4.48
N GLY A 93 19.32 -24.90 -3.51
CA GLY A 93 20.77 -24.86 -3.28
C GLY A 93 21.53 -25.31 -4.55
N ASN A 94 22.72 -24.75 -4.77
CA ASN A 94 23.55 -24.96 -5.97
C ASN A 94 24.03 -26.42 -6.20
N ASN A 95 23.56 -27.39 -5.42
CA ASN A 95 23.83 -28.81 -5.65
C ASN A 95 22.72 -29.43 -6.50
N GLU A 96 22.65 -29.05 -7.78
CA GLU A 96 21.85 -29.79 -8.73
C GLU A 96 22.45 -31.20 -8.89
N THR A 97 21.95 -32.15 -8.14
CA THR A 97 22.21 -33.55 -8.38
C THR A 97 21.26 -34.03 -9.48
N PHE A 98 21.82 -34.23 -10.66
CA PHE A 98 21.06 -34.88 -11.72
C PHE A 98 20.83 -36.33 -11.37
N ALA A 99 19.59 -36.78 -11.29
CA ALA A 99 19.24 -38.18 -11.16
C ALA A 99 18.96 -38.76 -12.53
N LEU A 100 19.55 -39.93 -12.81
CA LEU A 100 19.27 -40.66 -14.04
C LEU A 100 17.88 -41.29 -13.97
N ASN A 101 16.99 -40.94 -14.90
CA ASN A 101 15.68 -41.59 -15.07
C ASN A 101 15.89 -43.02 -15.64
N ARG A 102 16.22 -43.94 -14.73
CA ARG A 102 16.55 -45.34 -15.10
C ARG A 102 15.45 -46.04 -15.90
N PRO A 103 14.12 -45.89 -15.57
CA PRO A 103 13.07 -46.52 -16.36
C PRO A 103 13.04 -46.03 -17.81
N LEU A 104 13.16 -44.71 -18.02
CA LEU A 104 13.16 -44.10 -19.37
C LEU A 104 14.40 -44.54 -20.16
N VAL A 105 15.57 -44.48 -19.53
CA VAL A 105 16.83 -44.88 -20.17
C VAL A 105 16.82 -46.35 -20.52
N SER A 106 16.34 -47.24 -19.63
CA SER A 106 16.23 -48.69 -19.89
C SER A 106 15.26 -49.00 -21.04
N ALA A 107 14.11 -48.31 -21.09
CA ALA A 107 13.14 -48.48 -22.18
C ALA A 107 13.73 -48.01 -23.51
N TYR A 108 14.50 -46.91 -23.52
CA TYR A 108 15.16 -46.44 -24.74
C TYR A 108 16.22 -47.42 -25.26
N ILE A 109 17.07 -47.96 -24.37
CA ILE A 109 18.10 -48.94 -24.72
C ILE A 109 17.45 -50.22 -25.29
N ALA A 110 16.34 -50.67 -24.68
CA ALA A 110 15.62 -51.86 -25.17
C ALA A 110 15.03 -51.60 -26.55
N ALA A 111 14.39 -50.45 -26.78
CA ALA A 111 13.86 -50.08 -28.07
C ALA A 111 14.93 -49.93 -29.16
N PHE A 112 16.08 -49.32 -28.80
CA PHE A 112 17.22 -49.21 -29.71
C PHE A 112 17.74 -50.58 -30.16
N ARG A 113 17.92 -51.52 -29.22
CA ARG A 113 18.39 -52.87 -29.52
C ARG A 113 17.40 -53.66 -30.37
N ALA A 114 16.13 -53.50 -30.09
CA ALA A 114 15.08 -54.11 -30.92
C ALA A 114 15.13 -53.64 -32.38
N ALA A 115 15.20 -52.31 -32.56
CA ALA A 115 15.34 -51.70 -33.90
C ALA A 115 16.65 -52.12 -34.60
N ALA A 116 17.78 -52.15 -33.91
CA ALA A 116 19.06 -52.58 -34.45
C ALA A 116 19.00 -54.06 -34.96
N GLY A 117 18.29 -54.91 -34.23
CA GLY A 117 18.05 -56.30 -34.64
C GLY A 117 17.14 -56.40 -35.85
N GLU A 118 16.00 -55.64 -35.88
CA GLU A 118 15.03 -55.63 -36.96
C GLU A 118 15.66 -55.15 -38.27
N PHE A 119 16.43 -54.10 -38.22
CA PHE A 119 17.05 -53.51 -39.43
C PHE A 119 18.44 -54.07 -39.74
N SER A 120 18.91 -55.07 -38.99
CA SER A 120 20.23 -55.68 -39.14
C SER A 120 21.41 -54.69 -39.13
N VAL A 121 21.29 -53.65 -38.35
CA VAL A 121 22.33 -52.59 -38.14
C VAL A 121 23.09 -52.88 -36.86
N PRO A 122 24.34 -53.39 -36.88
CA PRO A 122 25.10 -53.64 -35.65
C PRO A 122 25.53 -52.31 -35.05
N SER A 123 24.84 -51.88 -34.01
CA SER A 123 25.11 -50.61 -33.33
C SER A 123 24.76 -50.73 -31.85
N GLU A 124 25.54 -50.09 -30.98
CA GLU A 124 25.20 -49.90 -29.56
C GLU A 124 24.85 -48.45 -29.30
N PRO A 125 23.92 -48.17 -28.38
CA PRO A 125 23.52 -46.83 -28.08
C PRO A 125 24.64 -46.04 -27.37
N ASP A 126 24.95 -44.85 -27.90
CA ASP A 126 25.92 -43.96 -27.28
C ASP A 126 25.36 -43.28 -26.04
N LEU A 127 26.12 -43.32 -24.93
CA LEU A 127 25.72 -42.76 -23.64
C LEU A 127 25.44 -41.24 -23.73
N ASN A 128 26.25 -40.51 -24.52
CA ASN A 128 26.03 -39.06 -24.69
C ASN A 128 24.69 -38.77 -25.37
N THR A 129 24.29 -39.60 -26.33
CA THR A 129 23.01 -39.49 -27.00
C THR A 129 21.84 -39.79 -26.06
N ILE A 130 22.02 -40.83 -25.21
CA ILE A 130 21.00 -41.19 -24.19
C ILE A 130 20.81 -40.07 -23.19
N LEU A 131 21.88 -39.44 -22.69
CA LEU A 131 21.81 -38.36 -21.70
C LEU A 131 21.19 -37.05 -22.26
N ARG A 132 21.18 -36.89 -23.59
CA ARG A 132 20.52 -35.77 -24.27
C ARG A 132 19.02 -35.97 -24.50
N ILE A 133 18.48 -37.14 -24.22
CA ILE A 133 17.03 -37.38 -24.35
C ILE A 133 16.30 -36.56 -23.31
N PRO A 134 15.28 -35.79 -23.70
CA PRO A 134 14.46 -35.05 -22.74
C PRO A 134 13.92 -35.99 -21.65
N GLY A 135 14.17 -35.66 -20.37
CA GLY A 135 13.75 -36.47 -19.23
C GLY A 135 14.70 -37.66 -18.87
N ALA A 136 15.82 -37.86 -19.59
CA ALA A 136 16.83 -38.88 -19.22
C ALA A 136 17.59 -38.50 -17.96
N LEU A 137 17.87 -37.22 -17.78
CA LEU A 137 18.40 -36.63 -16.57
C LEU A 137 17.26 -35.79 -15.95
N ASP A 138 16.73 -36.28 -14.86
CA ASP A 138 15.81 -35.50 -14.03
C ASP A 138 16.64 -34.67 -13.03
N SER A 139 16.34 -33.40 -12.90
CA SER A 139 16.69 -32.67 -11.69
C SER A 139 16.01 -33.38 -10.52
N ALA A 140 16.77 -33.66 -9.46
CA ALA A 140 16.30 -34.43 -8.30
C ALA A 140 14.86 -34.06 -7.97
N ARG A 141 14.01 -35.08 -7.73
CA ARG A 141 12.54 -34.98 -7.54
C ARG A 141 12.22 -33.75 -6.71
N ASP A 142 11.35 -32.93 -7.25
CA ASP A 142 10.75 -31.86 -6.45
C ASP A 142 10.23 -32.47 -5.13
N PRO A 143 10.54 -31.86 -3.97
CA PRO A 143 9.93 -32.28 -2.73
C PRO A 143 8.40 -32.29 -2.95
N GLU A 144 7.74 -33.29 -2.41
CA GLU A 144 6.29 -33.43 -2.56
C GLU A 144 5.64 -32.07 -2.27
N ASN A 145 4.83 -31.56 -3.18
CA ASN A 145 4.17 -30.24 -3.05
C ASN A 145 3.56 -30.03 -1.65
N GLY A 146 3.11 -31.12 -1.02
CA GLY A 146 2.54 -31.10 0.33
C GLY A 146 3.51 -30.67 1.43
N ALA A 147 4.82 -30.98 1.32
CA ALA A 147 5.82 -30.57 2.31
C ALA A 147 6.09 -29.05 2.21
N ILE A 148 6.15 -28.52 0.98
CA ILE A 148 6.30 -27.09 0.72
C ILE A 148 5.07 -26.34 1.23
N GLU A 149 3.87 -26.81 0.91
CA GLU A 149 2.61 -26.20 1.35
C GLU A 149 2.55 -26.11 2.88
N SER A 150 2.85 -27.19 3.59
CA SER A 150 2.85 -27.24 5.05
C SER A 150 3.85 -26.25 5.66
N ALA A 151 5.07 -26.18 5.13
CA ALA A 151 6.09 -25.27 5.62
C ALA A 151 5.74 -23.80 5.35
N VAL A 152 5.19 -23.48 4.17
CA VAL A 152 4.74 -22.13 3.82
C VAL A 152 3.56 -21.72 4.72
N MET A 153 2.58 -22.61 4.94
CA MET A 153 1.44 -22.33 5.82
C MET A 153 1.85 -22.12 7.27
N ALA A 154 2.84 -22.88 7.77
CA ALA A 154 3.40 -22.65 9.12
C ALA A 154 4.02 -21.25 9.27
N LYS A 155 4.53 -20.67 8.18
CA LYS A 155 5.14 -19.34 8.16
C LYS A 155 4.18 -18.21 7.74
N ALA A 156 2.99 -18.54 7.22
CA ALA A 156 2.02 -17.56 6.74
C ALA A 156 1.56 -16.59 7.85
N GLY A 157 1.37 -17.09 9.07
CA GLY A 157 1.04 -16.25 10.22
C GLY A 157 2.13 -15.24 10.54
N GLU A 158 3.39 -15.67 10.56
CA GLU A 158 4.53 -14.82 10.87
C GLU A 158 4.70 -13.67 9.85
N VAL A 159 4.56 -13.95 8.54
CA VAL A 159 4.69 -12.90 7.52
C VAL A 159 3.54 -11.89 7.60
N LEU A 160 2.33 -12.35 7.93
CA LEU A 160 1.17 -11.48 8.14
C LEU A 160 1.35 -10.56 9.35
N ASP A 161 1.86 -11.10 10.46
CA ASP A 161 2.15 -10.31 11.65
C ASP A 161 3.22 -9.26 11.38
N ARG A 162 4.27 -9.59 10.65
CA ARG A 162 5.30 -8.63 10.20
C ARG A 162 4.72 -7.55 9.29
N LEU A 163 3.84 -7.93 8.35
CA LEU A 163 3.15 -6.98 7.49
C LEU A 163 2.30 -6.00 8.31
N ASN A 164 1.51 -6.52 9.26
CA ASN A 164 0.66 -5.70 10.12
C ASN A 164 1.49 -4.79 11.04
N GLN A 165 2.59 -5.26 11.59
CA GLN A 165 3.51 -4.42 12.37
C GLN A 165 4.08 -3.26 11.54
N MET A 166 4.49 -3.52 10.31
CA MET A 166 4.97 -2.46 9.41
C MET A 166 3.86 -1.46 9.10
N ARG A 167 2.65 -1.92 8.79
CA ARG A 167 1.48 -1.07 8.53
C ARG A 167 1.09 -0.21 9.74
N GLU A 168 1.19 -0.76 10.95
CA GLU A 168 0.96 -0.01 12.19
C GLU A 168 2.06 1.03 12.44
N GLN A 169 3.31 0.70 12.20
CA GLN A 169 4.41 1.64 12.35
C GLN A 169 4.30 2.82 11.37
N GLU A 170 3.96 2.54 10.11
CA GLU A 170 3.72 3.55 9.10
C GLU A 170 2.47 4.39 9.43
N GLY A 171 1.38 3.74 9.85
CA GLY A 171 0.17 4.42 10.30
C GLY A 171 0.42 5.42 11.43
N ARG A 172 1.20 5.05 12.45
CA ARG A 172 1.62 5.96 13.53
C ARG A 172 2.49 7.14 13.01
N SER A 173 3.27 6.92 11.96
CA SER A 173 4.04 8.01 11.35
C SER A 173 3.14 8.99 10.64
N ILE A 174 2.18 8.50 9.85
CA ILE A 174 1.17 9.31 9.17
C ILE A 174 0.31 10.07 10.19
N GLU A 175 -0.12 9.41 11.26
CA GLU A 175 -0.89 10.06 12.33
C GLU A 175 -0.15 11.26 12.94
N ARG A 176 1.14 11.09 13.28
CA ARG A 176 1.96 12.20 13.81
C ARG A 176 2.07 13.36 12.83
N GLU A 177 2.26 13.06 11.55
CA GLU A 177 2.33 14.06 10.50
C GLU A 177 0.99 14.81 10.35
N LEU A 178 -0.13 14.10 10.35
CA LEU A 178 -1.46 14.69 10.27
C LEU A 178 -1.75 15.61 11.47
N ARG A 179 -1.39 15.20 12.69
CA ARG A 179 -1.52 16.05 13.89
C ARG A 179 -0.72 17.33 13.75
N GLN A 180 0.51 17.26 13.27
CA GLN A 180 1.33 18.43 13.04
C GLN A 180 0.73 19.37 11.99
N ARG A 181 0.18 18.83 10.90
CA ARG A 181 -0.50 19.62 9.87
C ARG A 181 -1.76 20.31 10.41
N MET A 182 -2.52 19.64 11.27
CA MET A 182 -3.69 20.24 11.93
C MET A 182 -3.29 21.38 12.87
N LEU A 183 -2.13 21.27 13.54
CA LEU A 183 -1.59 22.38 14.35
C LEU A 183 -1.24 23.58 13.47
N HIS A 184 -0.55 23.39 12.34
CA HIS A 184 -0.23 24.48 11.41
C HIS A 184 -1.50 25.12 10.83
N LEU A 185 -2.51 24.31 10.52
CA LEU A 185 -3.80 24.80 10.05
C LEU A 185 -4.47 25.64 11.15
N GLY A 186 -4.48 25.19 12.40
CA GLY A 186 -4.99 25.95 13.53
C GLY A 186 -4.24 27.28 13.77
N GLU A 187 -2.93 27.32 13.56
CA GLU A 187 -2.16 28.57 13.61
C GLU A 187 -2.55 29.53 12.49
N ALA A 188 -2.74 29.02 11.26
CA ALA A 188 -3.19 29.84 10.15
C ALA A 188 -4.60 30.40 10.40
N VAL A 189 -5.52 29.62 10.99
CA VAL A 189 -6.85 30.10 11.41
C VAL A 189 -6.74 31.25 12.42
N LYS A 190 -5.84 31.15 13.42
CA LYS A 190 -5.61 32.23 14.40
C LYS A 190 -5.07 33.51 13.75
N ILE A 191 -4.20 33.39 12.75
CA ILE A 191 -3.72 34.54 11.98
C ILE A 191 -4.90 35.24 11.29
N VAL A 192 -5.76 34.49 10.63
CA VAL A 192 -6.98 35.03 9.99
C VAL A 192 -7.88 35.71 11.00
N GLN A 193 -8.13 35.09 12.16
CA GLN A 193 -8.95 35.66 13.23
C GLN A 193 -8.41 36.98 13.76
N THR A 194 -7.08 37.07 13.94
CA THR A 194 -6.40 38.29 14.40
C THR A 194 -6.56 39.44 13.41
N HIS A 195 -6.46 39.16 12.12
CA HIS A 195 -6.52 40.18 11.06
C HIS A 195 -7.94 40.44 10.53
N ARG A 196 -8.97 39.74 11.03
CA ARG A 196 -10.38 39.90 10.58
C ARG A 196 -10.86 41.34 10.63
N ARG A 197 -10.56 42.07 11.71
CA ARG A 197 -10.95 43.48 11.87
C ARG A 197 -10.37 44.37 10.79
N THR A 198 -9.14 44.11 10.40
CA THR A 198 -8.43 44.85 9.34
C THR A 198 -9.09 44.63 7.98
N VAL A 199 -9.66 43.46 7.72
CA VAL A 199 -10.44 43.19 6.50
C VAL A 199 -11.66 44.09 6.42
N LEU A 200 -12.46 44.16 7.47
CA LEU A 200 -13.66 44.96 7.52
C LEU A 200 -13.35 46.46 7.31
N GLN A 201 -12.26 46.96 7.92
CA GLN A 201 -11.78 48.32 7.72
C GLN A 201 -11.38 48.58 6.27
N SER A 202 -10.58 47.70 5.68
CA SER A 202 -10.11 47.80 4.28
C SER A 202 -11.28 47.78 3.29
N TYR A 203 -12.29 46.99 3.56
CA TYR A 203 -13.52 47.00 2.74
C TYR A 203 -14.28 48.30 2.86
N ALA A 204 -14.42 48.83 4.08
CA ALA A 204 -15.12 50.12 4.31
C ALA A 204 -14.41 51.27 3.58
N GLU A 205 -13.06 51.35 3.70
CA GLU A 205 -12.25 52.37 3.03
C GLU A 205 -12.34 52.25 1.49
N ARG A 206 -12.26 51.05 0.96
CA ARG A 206 -12.38 50.81 -0.50
C ARG A 206 -13.76 51.17 -1.01
N LEU A 207 -14.81 50.83 -0.25
CA LEU A 207 -16.16 51.21 -0.60
C LEU A 207 -16.30 52.73 -0.61
N GLN A 208 -15.81 53.41 0.41
CA GLN A 208 -15.87 54.88 0.53
C GLN A 208 -15.15 55.53 -0.65
N THR A 209 -13.96 55.08 -1.01
CA THR A 209 -13.20 55.60 -2.18
C THR A 209 -13.98 55.39 -3.47
N ARG A 210 -14.53 54.19 -3.69
CA ARG A 210 -15.26 53.88 -4.91
C ARG A 210 -16.59 54.65 -5.02
N LEU A 211 -17.22 54.92 -3.90
CA LEU A 211 -18.43 55.76 -3.84
C LEU A 211 -18.12 57.21 -4.16
N GLN A 212 -17.01 57.75 -3.65
CA GLN A 212 -16.55 59.09 -3.99
C GLN A 212 -16.24 59.26 -5.48
N GLU A 213 -15.60 58.23 -6.10
CA GLU A 213 -15.26 58.22 -7.54
C GLU A 213 -16.53 58.18 -8.43
N LEU A 214 -17.54 57.39 -8.04
CA LEU A 214 -18.71 57.11 -8.88
C LEU A 214 -19.83 58.15 -8.74
N LEU A 215 -19.95 58.81 -7.62
CA LEU A 215 -21.18 59.46 -7.24
C LEU A 215 -21.16 60.99 -7.23
N GLY A 216 -20.00 61.62 -7.23
CA GLY A 216 -20.01 63.10 -7.10
C GLY A 216 -20.90 63.59 -5.97
N ALA A 217 -21.33 64.86 -6.03
CA ALA A 217 -22.05 65.51 -4.91
C ALA A 217 -23.57 65.21 -4.80
N THR A 218 -24.14 64.28 -5.58
CA THR A 218 -25.62 64.16 -5.72
C THR A 218 -26.19 62.77 -5.35
N THR A 219 -25.56 62.02 -4.47
CA THR A 219 -25.99 60.62 -4.22
C THR A 219 -26.89 60.48 -3.01
N ASP A 220 -27.87 59.57 -3.17
CA ASP A 220 -28.76 59.10 -2.11
C ASP A 220 -27.96 58.31 -1.04
N ARG A 221 -27.74 58.94 0.09
CA ARG A 221 -26.95 58.46 1.21
C ARG A 221 -27.51 57.16 1.82
N GLU A 222 -28.84 56.96 1.75
CA GLU A 222 -29.49 55.76 2.25
C GLU A 222 -29.13 54.52 1.40
N ARG A 223 -29.13 54.69 0.08
CA ARG A 223 -28.81 53.62 -0.86
C ARG A 223 -27.32 53.18 -0.74
N VAL A 224 -26.48 54.15 -0.49
CA VAL A 224 -25.03 53.89 -0.23
C VAL A 224 -24.82 53.09 1.06
N LEU A 225 -25.56 53.43 2.13
CA LEU A 225 -25.49 52.68 3.38
C LEU A 225 -26.04 51.27 3.28
N GLN A 226 -27.08 51.03 2.47
CA GLN A 226 -27.62 49.70 2.18
C GLN A 226 -26.65 48.84 1.42
N GLU A 227 -26.01 49.35 0.37
CA GLU A 227 -24.97 48.62 -0.38
C GLU A 227 -23.74 48.35 0.48
N ALA A 228 -23.35 49.29 1.35
CA ALA A 228 -22.28 49.12 2.31
C ALA A 228 -22.55 47.97 3.29
N ALA A 229 -23.78 47.92 3.84
CA ALA A 229 -24.20 46.86 4.75
C ALA A 229 -24.16 45.48 4.07
N LEU A 230 -24.66 45.38 2.84
CA LEU A 230 -24.61 44.13 2.06
C LEU A 230 -23.19 43.70 1.73
N LEU A 231 -22.26 44.63 1.49
CA LEU A 231 -20.86 44.31 1.25
C LEU A 231 -20.12 43.84 2.52
N VAL A 232 -20.44 44.42 3.66
CA VAL A 232 -19.90 44.02 4.98
C VAL A 232 -20.35 42.59 5.31
N ASP A 233 -21.65 42.29 5.13
CA ASP A 233 -22.17 40.94 5.35
C ASP A 233 -21.52 39.91 4.42
N ARG A 234 -21.31 40.23 3.14
CA ARG A 234 -20.64 39.36 2.17
C ARG A 234 -19.14 39.15 2.45
N SER A 235 -18.50 40.10 3.14
CA SER A 235 -17.08 40.04 3.49
C SER A 235 -16.81 39.45 4.88
N ASP A 236 -17.84 39.18 5.65
CA ASP A 236 -17.67 38.57 6.95
C ASP A 236 -17.22 37.09 6.80
N ILE A 237 -16.08 36.78 7.40
CA ILE A 237 -15.42 35.48 7.37
C ILE A 237 -15.51 34.76 8.73
N GLN A 238 -16.34 35.24 9.64
CA GLN A 238 -16.43 34.68 11.00
C GLN A 238 -16.98 33.26 10.99
N GLU A 239 -17.94 32.99 10.15
CA GLU A 239 -18.55 31.66 10.04
C GLU A 239 -17.50 30.62 9.54
N GLU A 240 -16.74 30.95 8.51
CA GLU A 240 -15.68 30.11 7.96
C GLU A 240 -14.57 29.83 9.00
N ILE A 241 -14.19 30.84 9.79
CA ILE A 241 -13.20 30.68 10.87
C ILE A 241 -13.71 29.68 11.91
N VAL A 242 -14.92 29.86 12.42
CA VAL A 242 -15.50 28.97 13.45
C VAL A 242 -15.67 27.55 12.92
N ARG A 243 -16.09 27.38 11.66
CA ARG A 243 -16.22 26.06 11.03
C ARG A 243 -14.86 25.39 10.88
N LEU A 244 -13.84 26.11 10.42
CA LEU A 244 -12.47 25.58 10.31
C LEU A 244 -11.93 25.15 11.67
N GLU A 245 -12.09 25.94 12.73
CA GLU A 245 -11.70 25.57 14.09
C GLU A 245 -12.38 24.27 14.54
N ASN A 246 -13.69 24.17 14.35
CA ASN A 246 -14.47 22.99 14.72
C ASN A 246 -14.04 21.77 13.93
N HIS A 247 -13.78 21.90 12.63
CA HIS A 247 -13.31 20.78 11.79
C HIS A 247 -11.92 20.30 12.19
N VAL A 248 -11.01 21.22 12.54
CA VAL A 248 -9.67 20.86 13.06
C VAL A 248 -9.79 20.06 14.36
N GLN A 249 -10.62 20.52 15.30
CA GLN A 249 -10.82 19.80 16.57
C GLN A 249 -11.47 18.43 16.35
N HIS A 250 -12.47 18.36 15.49
CA HIS A 250 -13.12 17.10 15.13
C HIS A 250 -12.14 16.14 14.45
N PHE A 251 -11.29 16.63 13.54
CA PHE A 251 -10.25 15.82 12.89
C PHE A 251 -9.28 15.23 13.90
N LEU A 252 -8.79 16.03 14.85
CA LEU A 252 -7.92 15.57 15.92
C LEU A 252 -8.61 14.52 16.80
N GLY A 253 -9.90 14.71 17.13
CA GLY A 253 -10.69 13.74 17.87
C GLY A 253 -10.85 12.41 17.14
N LEU A 254 -11.06 12.43 15.81
CA LEU A 254 -11.13 11.20 15.01
C LEU A 254 -9.80 10.43 14.97
N LEU A 255 -8.65 11.11 15.06
CA LEU A 255 -7.35 10.44 15.19
C LEU A 255 -7.18 9.70 16.51
N ASP A 256 -7.95 10.07 17.56
CA ASP A 256 -7.97 9.39 18.84
C ASP A 256 -8.96 8.20 18.85
N GLU A 257 -9.87 8.13 17.87
CA GLU A 257 -10.82 7.03 17.73
C GLU A 257 -10.12 5.76 17.21
N ASN A 258 -10.64 4.61 17.63
CA ASN A 258 -10.22 3.33 17.07
C ASN A 258 -11.11 2.94 15.89
N GLY A 259 -10.52 2.38 14.84
CA GLY A 259 -11.26 1.83 13.69
C GLY A 259 -10.98 2.54 12.38
N GLU A 260 -11.85 2.32 11.39
CA GLU A 260 -11.71 2.88 10.04
C GLU A 260 -12.05 4.39 10.04
N VAL A 261 -11.05 5.22 10.23
CA VAL A 261 -11.23 6.69 10.27
C VAL A 261 -10.96 7.39 8.94
N GLY A 262 -10.28 6.74 8.00
CA GLY A 262 -9.83 7.37 6.74
C GLY A 262 -10.93 8.09 5.95
N LYS A 263 -12.12 7.49 5.80
CA LYS A 263 -13.25 8.11 5.09
C LYS A 263 -13.81 9.33 5.82
N LYS A 264 -13.89 9.29 7.16
CA LYS A 264 -14.36 10.42 7.97
C LYS A 264 -13.37 11.59 7.89
N LEU A 265 -12.07 11.28 7.95
CA LEU A 265 -11.00 12.27 7.82
C LEU A 265 -11.00 12.92 6.42
N ASP A 266 -11.14 12.13 5.33
CA ASP A 266 -11.23 12.67 3.96
C ASP A 266 -12.45 13.61 3.81
N PHE A 267 -13.60 13.24 4.37
CA PHE A 267 -14.78 14.09 4.38
C PHE A 267 -14.51 15.43 5.10
N LEU A 268 -13.90 15.41 6.30
CA LEU A 268 -13.57 16.64 7.01
C LEU A 268 -12.58 17.52 6.24
N LEU A 269 -11.60 16.93 5.57
CA LEU A 269 -10.65 17.67 4.72
C LEU A 269 -11.37 18.33 3.52
N GLN A 270 -12.39 17.68 2.96
CA GLN A 270 -13.21 18.28 1.89
C GLN A 270 -13.99 19.50 2.42
N GLU A 271 -14.60 19.40 3.62
CA GLU A 271 -15.29 20.53 4.23
C GLU A 271 -14.32 21.66 4.58
N MET A 272 -13.14 21.35 5.18
CA MET A 272 -12.11 22.35 5.44
C MET A 272 -11.65 23.06 4.15
N ASN A 273 -11.48 22.32 3.06
CA ASN A 273 -11.10 22.91 1.76
C ASN A 273 -12.21 23.83 1.23
N ARG A 274 -13.47 23.49 1.44
CA ARG A 274 -14.61 24.31 1.08
C ARG A 274 -14.60 25.62 1.86
N GLU A 275 -14.44 25.58 3.19
CA GLU A 275 -14.38 26.77 4.03
C GLU A 275 -13.16 27.65 3.69
N ALA A 276 -11.98 27.04 3.43
CA ALA A 276 -10.81 27.79 2.99
C ALA A 276 -11.00 28.48 1.64
N ASN A 277 -11.70 27.84 0.69
CA ASN A 277 -12.03 28.46 -0.60
C ASN A 277 -13.01 29.63 -0.44
N THR A 278 -14.04 29.49 0.42
CA THR A 278 -14.99 30.57 0.71
C THR A 278 -14.27 31.75 1.35
N LEU A 279 -13.42 31.50 2.33
CA LEU A 279 -12.59 32.51 2.98
C LEU A 279 -11.74 33.28 1.95
N LEU A 280 -11.01 32.56 1.07
CA LEU A 280 -10.19 33.18 0.03
C LEU A 280 -11.01 34.00 -0.96
N SER A 281 -12.21 33.52 -1.34
CA SER A 281 -13.08 34.26 -2.25
C SER A 281 -13.61 35.55 -1.63
N LYS A 282 -13.96 35.52 -0.35
CA LYS A 282 -14.42 36.69 0.41
C LYS A 282 -13.29 37.70 0.68
N THR A 283 -12.02 37.26 0.68
CA THR A 283 -10.86 38.12 0.96
C THR A 283 -10.03 38.48 -0.28
N SER A 284 -10.51 38.11 -1.46
CA SER A 284 -9.81 38.37 -2.72
C SER A 284 -9.71 39.89 -3.01
N GLY A 285 -8.55 40.34 -3.49
CA GLY A 285 -8.29 41.71 -3.91
C GLY A 285 -8.09 42.70 -2.74
N LEU A 286 -7.88 42.23 -1.53
CA LEU A 286 -7.47 43.06 -0.39
C LEU A 286 -5.99 43.39 -0.50
N ALA A 287 -5.60 44.59 0.00
CA ALA A 287 -4.22 45.09 0.00
C ALA A 287 -3.73 45.35 1.44
N GLY A 288 -2.44 45.57 1.60
CA GLY A 288 -1.85 45.88 2.90
C GLY A 288 -1.85 44.70 3.88
N GLU A 289 -2.17 44.91 5.12
CA GLU A 289 -2.18 43.86 6.17
C GLU A 289 -3.23 42.76 5.91
N ALA A 290 -4.29 43.05 5.17
CA ALA A 290 -5.30 42.05 4.78
C ALA A 290 -4.74 41.00 3.81
N LEU A 291 -3.60 41.24 3.16
CA LEU A 291 -2.89 40.24 2.36
C LEU A 291 -2.46 39.04 3.20
N LYS A 292 -2.12 39.24 4.48
CA LYS A 292 -1.79 38.15 5.41
C LYS A 292 -2.88 37.10 5.55
N ILE A 293 -4.15 37.50 5.38
CA ILE A 293 -5.28 36.54 5.39
C ILE A 293 -5.25 35.68 4.13
N THR A 294 -4.98 36.30 2.99
CA THR A 294 -4.85 35.53 1.73
C THR A 294 -3.69 34.55 1.80
N GLU A 295 -2.55 34.97 2.32
CA GLU A 295 -1.38 34.10 2.54
C GLU A 295 -1.70 32.96 3.49
N ALA A 296 -2.36 33.23 4.62
CA ALA A 296 -2.80 32.21 5.56
C ALA A 296 -3.82 31.24 4.94
N GLY A 297 -4.77 31.75 4.15
CA GLY A 297 -5.74 30.92 3.43
C GLY A 297 -5.09 29.99 2.40
N LEU A 298 -4.09 30.47 1.67
CA LEU A 298 -3.31 29.64 0.75
C LEU A 298 -2.48 28.58 1.50
N ALA A 299 -1.89 28.95 2.65
CA ALA A 299 -1.18 27.99 3.52
C ALA A 299 -2.12 26.91 4.05
N MET A 300 -3.34 27.27 4.49
CA MET A 300 -4.37 26.31 4.90
C MET A 300 -4.68 25.31 3.78
N LYS A 301 -4.91 25.79 2.56
CA LYS A 301 -5.16 24.90 1.40
C LYS A 301 -4.01 23.93 1.16
N ALA A 302 -2.78 24.40 1.21
CA ALA A 302 -1.62 23.56 1.03
C ALA A 302 -1.53 22.45 2.09
N GLU A 303 -1.81 22.77 3.36
CA GLU A 303 -1.82 21.77 4.43
C GLU A 303 -3.00 20.79 4.31
N ILE A 304 -4.17 21.25 3.88
CA ILE A 304 -5.35 20.39 3.63
C ILE A 304 -5.06 19.39 2.50
N GLU A 305 -4.51 19.82 1.37
CA GLU A 305 -4.18 18.92 0.24
C GLU A 305 -3.13 17.88 0.62
N LYS A 306 -2.05 18.31 1.29
CA LYS A 306 -1.04 17.37 1.78
C LYS A 306 -1.62 16.36 2.78
N SER A 307 -2.52 16.81 3.67
CA SER A 307 -3.22 15.93 4.61
C SER A 307 -4.10 14.91 3.88
N ARG A 308 -4.76 15.35 2.80
CA ARG A 308 -5.63 14.49 2.00
C ARG A 308 -4.87 13.36 1.31
N GLU A 309 -3.69 13.64 0.77
CA GLU A 309 -2.81 12.62 0.19
C GLU A 309 -2.43 11.54 1.22
N GLN A 310 -2.13 11.95 2.45
CA GLN A 310 -1.78 11.01 3.54
C GLN A 310 -2.99 10.20 4.01
N VAL A 311 -4.16 10.82 4.16
CA VAL A 311 -5.39 10.17 4.61
C VAL A 311 -5.85 9.07 3.63
N GLN A 312 -5.59 9.23 2.33
CA GLN A 312 -5.88 8.18 1.34
C GLN A 312 -5.16 6.86 1.60
N ASN A 313 -4.05 6.89 2.34
CA ASN A 313 -3.26 5.69 2.68
C ASN A 313 -3.64 5.10 4.05
N LEU A 314 -4.64 5.64 4.77
CA LEU A 314 -5.06 5.17 6.09
C LEU A 314 -6.26 4.22 6.04
N GLU A 315 -6.21 3.21 6.89
CA GLU A 315 -7.27 2.25 7.16
C GLU A 315 -7.78 2.39 8.59
#